data_dbbdc745ff806c1668e1a4d42cc2ec6d
#
_entry.id   dbbdc745ff806c1668e1a4d42cc2ec6d
#
_cell.length_a   1.000
_cell.length_b   1.000
_cell.length_c   1.000
_cell.angle_alpha   90.00
_cell.angle_beta   90.00
_cell.angle_gamma   90.00
#
_symmetry.space_group_name_H-M   'P 1'
#
loop_
_entity.id
_entity.type
_entity.pdbx_description
1 polymer ?
#
loop_
_entity_poly.entity_id
_entity_poly.type
_entity_poly.pdbx_seq_one_letter_code
_entity_poly.pdbx_strand_id
1 'polypeptide(L)'
;NSDRKLATILATDCVNFSKHMEENEEKTLRNLNECRKIIDAKIIEFGGRIFKTEGDSVVCEFASPVNCLKAAMEFQNEIYKRNDHSITELKLEWRVGIHVDDVIVEGDNIMGSGVNVSARLESECEPGGILISTIVKDQVNKRLDAKIENDGTRNLKNISENFEVYKISNLLIHEDDFLKEEEKTINNNVKEPIAQTKINKAKKIKLAILPFENLSKDEDSEFLVEGVFRDLIQEFSRMQEFE
;
A
#
# COMPACT_ATOMS: atom_id res chain seq x y z
N ASN A 1 6.10 4.65 39.70
CA ASN A 1 6.01 3.45 38.88
C ASN A 1 5.54 3.88 37.49
N SER A 2 6.37 3.70 36.48
CA SER A 2 5.95 3.90 35.11
C SER A 2 5.10 2.68 34.69
N ASP A 3 3.90 2.94 34.15
CA ASP A 3 3.05 1.87 33.65
C ASP A 3 3.67 1.28 32.38
N ARG A 4 3.74 -0.06 32.34
CA ARG A 4 4.28 -0.78 31.19
C ARG A 4 3.20 -1.66 30.57
N LYS A 5 3.25 -1.82 29.26
CA LYS A 5 2.37 -2.75 28.55
C LYS A 5 3.05 -3.31 27.29
N LEU A 6 2.66 -4.51 26.90
CA LEU A 6 3.00 -5.02 25.59
C LEU A 6 2.14 -4.32 24.52
N ALA A 7 2.78 -3.76 23.52
CA ALA A 7 2.08 -3.10 22.41
C ALA A 7 2.72 -3.41 21.06
N THR A 8 1.91 -3.43 20.04
CA THR A 8 2.37 -3.43 18.65
C THR A 8 2.49 -1.99 18.18
N ILE A 9 3.68 -1.58 17.83
CA ILE A 9 3.96 -0.22 17.35
C ILE A 9 4.12 -0.25 15.84
N LEU A 10 3.42 0.66 15.18
CA LEU A 10 3.56 0.97 13.76
C LEU A 10 4.12 2.38 13.63
N ALA A 11 5.21 2.50 12.88
CA ALA A 11 5.73 3.78 12.40
C ALA A 11 5.55 3.86 10.89
N THR A 12 5.15 5.00 10.38
CA THR A 12 5.02 5.24 8.94
C THR A 12 5.40 6.67 8.60
N ASP A 13 6.03 6.87 7.44
CA ASP A 13 6.60 8.13 6.97
C ASP A 13 6.51 8.24 5.45
N CYS A 14 6.40 9.47 4.95
CA CYS A 14 6.28 9.74 3.52
C CYS A 14 7.66 9.79 2.86
N VAL A 15 7.83 9.08 1.78
CA VAL A 15 9.09 9.03 1.03
C VAL A 15 9.38 10.37 0.39
N ASN A 16 10.61 10.90 0.58
CA ASN A 16 11.07 12.16 -0.02
C ASN A 16 10.19 13.37 0.27
N PHE A 17 9.50 13.40 1.41
CA PHE A 17 8.56 14.49 1.75
C PHE A 17 9.20 15.87 1.66
N SER A 18 10.39 16.08 2.24
CA SER A 18 11.10 17.37 2.18
C SER A 18 11.36 17.82 0.75
N LYS A 19 11.72 16.92 -0.15
CA LYS A 19 11.92 17.21 -1.57
C LYS A 19 10.63 17.65 -2.25
N HIS A 20 9.52 16.96 -1.98
CA HIS A 20 8.21 17.34 -2.50
C HIS A 20 7.77 18.71 -1.98
N MET A 21 8.06 19.03 -0.71
CA MET A 21 7.80 20.34 -0.12
C MET A 21 8.59 21.47 -0.81
N GLU A 22 9.87 21.22 -1.13
CA GLU A 22 10.70 22.16 -1.88
C GLU A 22 10.19 22.41 -3.31
N GLU A 23 9.69 21.36 -3.97
CA GLU A 23 9.18 21.44 -5.34
C GLU A 23 7.81 22.15 -5.42
N ASN A 24 6.89 21.85 -4.54
CA ASN A 24 5.56 22.48 -4.47
C ASN A 24 4.88 22.22 -3.11
N GLU A 25 5.04 23.17 -2.20
CA GLU A 25 4.52 23.07 -0.83
C GLU A 25 3.00 22.87 -0.78
N GLU A 26 2.23 23.71 -1.47
CA GLU A 26 0.76 23.67 -1.43
C GLU A 26 0.22 22.33 -1.97
N LYS A 27 0.76 21.87 -3.10
CA LYS A 27 0.36 20.59 -3.69
C LYS A 27 0.75 19.42 -2.78
N THR A 28 1.93 19.46 -2.17
CA THR A 28 2.43 18.43 -1.26
C THR A 28 1.55 18.34 -0.02
N LEU A 29 1.23 19.46 0.64
CA LEU A 29 0.37 19.48 1.82
C LEU A 29 -1.05 18.99 1.53
N ARG A 30 -1.63 19.37 0.38
CA ARG A 30 -2.95 18.85 -0.02
C ARG A 30 -2.93 17.33 -0.16
N ASN A 31 -1.95 16.78 -0.87
CA ASN A 31 -1.82 15.35 -1.09
C ASN A 31 -1.45 14.59 0.20
N LEU A 32 -0.61 15.18 1.06
CA LEU A 32 -0.35 14.65 2.39
C LEU A 32 -1.64 14.49 3.19
N ASN A 33 -2.49 15.52 3.22
CA ASN A 33 -3.75 15.50 3.95
C ASN A 33 -4.71 14.41 3.43
N GLU A 34 -4.73 14.17 2.12
CA GLU A 34 -5.55 13.09 1.54
C GLU A 34 -5.02 11.71 1.96
N CYS A 35 -3.70 11.47 1.88
CA CYS A 35 -3.11 10.22 2.34
C CYS A 35 -3.30 10.04 3.86
N ARG A 36 -3.17 11.10 4.65
CA ARG A 36 -3.39 11.07 6.10
C ARG A 36 -4.81 10.67 6.47
N LYS A 37 -5.83 11.13 5.74
CA LYS A 37 -7.22 10.69 5.93
C LYS A 37 -7.37 9.17 5.77
N ILE A 38 -6.70 8.59 4.77
CA ILE A 38 -6.71 7.14 4.54
C ILE A 38 -6.01 6.42 5.70
N ILE A 39 -4.79 6.84 6.05
CA ILE A 39 -3.98 6.23 7.10
C ILE A 39 -4.71 6.28 8.45
N ASP A 40 -5.16 7.47 8.85
CA ASP A 40 -5.81 7.69 10.15
C ASP A 40 -7.12 6.89 10.25
N ALA A 41 -7.91 6.86 9.17
CA ALA A 41 -9.15 6.07 9.12
C ALA A 41 -8.88 4.57 9.32
N LYS A 42 -7.88 4.01 8.62
CA LYS A 42 -7.55 2.58 8.76
C LYS A 42 -6.96 2.24 10.12
N ILE A 43 -6.12 3.10 10.68
CA ILE A 43 -5.61 2.90 12.05
C ILE A 43 -6.78 2.81 13.03
N ILE A 44 -7.74 3.73 12.97
CA ILE A 44 -8.90 3.76 13.87
C ILE A 44 -9.84 2.57 13.61
N GLU A 45 -10.13 2.25 12.35
CA GLU A 45 -11.00 1.14 11.95
C GLU A 45 -10.54 -0.19 12.54
N PHE A 46 -9.22 -0.44 12.54
CA PHE A 46 -8.63 -1.66 13.10
C PHE A 46 -8.26 -1.58 14.59
N GLY A 47 -8.73 -0.55 15.31
CA GLY A 47 -8.58 -0.42 16.75
C GLY A 47 -7.21 0.07 17.20
N GLY A 48 -6.48 0.78 16.34
CA GLY A 48 -5.23 1.45 16.67
C GLY A 48 -5.47 2.83 17.29
N ARG A 49 -4.44 3.33 17.99
CA ARG A 49 -4.39 4.67 18.55
C ARG A 49 -3.13 5.39 18.06
N ILE A 50 -3.31 6.52 17.40
CA ILE A 50 -2.20 7.41 17.05
C ILE A 50 -1.80 8.17 18.31
N PHE A 51 -0.53 8.10 18.70
CA PHE A 51 -0.02 8.79 19.87
C PHE A 51 1.08 9.83 19.55
N LYS A 52 1.64 9.77 18.34
CA LYS A 52 2.62 10.76 17.87
C LYS A 52 2.44 11.05 16.40
N THR A 53 2.50 12.34 16.04
CA THR A 53 2.60 12.81 14.66
C THR A 53 3.66 13.91 14.60
N GLU A 54 4.51 13.89 13.57
CA GLU A 54 5.55 14.88 13.38
C GLU A 54 5.77 15.08 11.86
N GLY A 55 5.27 16.20 11.35
CA GLY A 55 5.26 16.43 9.90
C GLY A 55 4.41 15.39 9.16
N ASP A 56 5.06 14.64 8.30
CA ASP A 56 4.49 13.51 7.56
C ASP A 56 4.48 12.20 8.36
N SER A 57 5.32 12.09 9.40
CA SER A 57 5.44 10.88 10.20
C SER A 57 4.25 10.63 11.13
N VAL A 58 3.83 9.36 11.22
CA VAL A 58 2.78 8.87 12.13
C VAL A 58 3.29 7.70 12.91
N VAL A 59 3.09 7.73 14.23
CA VAL A 59 3.36 6.59 15.10
C VAL A 59 2.10 6.22 15.87
N CYS A 60 1.72 4.96 15.79
CA CYS A 60 0.52 4.44 16.44
C CYS A 60 0.77 3.11 17.14
N GLU A 61 -0.14 2.76 18.04
CA GLU A 61 -0.13 1.50 18.77
C GLU A 61 -1.38 0.68 18.51
N PHE A 62 -1.23 -0.63 18.61
CA PHE A 62 -2.32 -1.60 18.54
C PHE A 62 -2.16 -2.64 19.65
N ALA A 63 -3.27 -3.13 20.19
CA ALA A 63 -3.27 -4.28 21.08
C ALA A 63 -3.04 -5.61 20.32
N SER A 64 -3.33 -5.65 19.02
CA SER A 64 -3.24 -6.85 18.16
C SER A 64 -2.28 -6.63 16.99
N PRO A 65 -1.21 -7.45 16.89
CA PRO A 65 -0.33 -7.44 15.72
C PRO A 65 -1.06 -7.75 14.40
N VAL A 66 -2.07 -8.60 14.45
CA VAL A 66 -2.89 -8.96 13.29
C VAL A 66 -3.67 -7.75 12.79
N ASN A 67 -4.32 -7.01 13.68
CA ASN A 67 -5.06 -5.79 13.32
C ASN A 67 -4.11 -4.69 12.83
N CYS A 68 -2.94 -4.56 13.45
CA CYS A 68 -1.92 -3.61 13.03
C CYS A 68 -1.48 -3.88 11.59
N LEU A 69 -1.14 -5.13 11.26
CA LEU A 69 -0.72 -5.48 9.90
C LEU A 69 -1.87 -5.33 8.88
N LYS A 70 -3.12 -5.68 9.24
CA LYS A 70 -4.29 -5.43 8.41
C LYS A 70 -4.44 -3.95 8.08
N ALA A 71 -4.38 -3.07 9.09
CA ALA A 71 -4.46 -1.64 8.89
C ALA A 71 -3.39 -1.14 7.92
N ALA A 72 -2.13 -1.62 8.10
CA ALA A 72 -1.01 -1.26 7.24
C ALA A 72 -1.22 -1.69 5.79
N MET A 73 -1.63 -2.93 5.55
CA MET A 73 -1.92 -3.45 4.20
C MET A 73 -3.05 -2.68 3.53
N GLU A 74 -4.13 -2.41 4.26
CA GLU A 74 -5.29 -1.69 3.74
C GLU A 74 -4.93 -0.27 3.34
N PHE A 75 -4.27 0.52 4.20
CA PHE A 75 -3.94 1.89 3.82
C PHE A 75 -2.89 1.95 2.71
N GLN A 76 -1.90 1.05 2.67
CA GLN A 76 -0.94 1.00 1.56
C GLN A 76 -1.64 0.72 0.22
N ASN A 77 -2.53 -0.25 0.20
CA ASN A 77 -3.30 -0.59 -1.00
C ASN A 77 -4.26 0.54 -1.42
N GLU A 78 -4.89 1.25 -0.48
CA GLU A 78 -5.74 2.40 -0.80
C GLU A 78 -4.93 3.60 -1.32
N ILE A 79 -3.77 3.88 -0.74
CA ILE A 79 -2.85 4.93 -1.23
C ILE A 79 -2.34 4.57 -2.63
N TYR A 80 -1.99 3.30 -2.87
CA TYR A 80 -1.58 2.83 -4.18
C TYR A 80 -2.69 3.04 -5.23
N LYS A 81 -3.92 2.63 -4.95
CA LYS A 81 -5.09 2.86 -5.82
C LYS A 81 -5.33 4.36 -6.09
N ARG A 82 -5.26 5.20 -5.03
CA ARG A 82 -5.35 6.64 -5.17
C ARG A 82 -4.29 7.19 -6.13
N ASN A 83 -3.05 6.76 -5.97
CA ASN A 83 -1.93 7.19 -6.79
C ASN A 83 -2.06 6.72 -8.24
N ASP A 84 -2.59 5.52 -8.48
CA ASP A 84 -2.79 4.96 -9.81
C ASP A 84 -3.92 5.68 -10.58
N HIS A 85 -5.03 5.97 -9.91
CA HIS A 85 -6.18 6.65 -10.54
C HIS A 85 -5.96 8.16 -10.75
N SER A 86 -4.92 8.75 -10.16
CA SER A 86 -4.69 10.19 -10.22
C SER A 86 -3.66 10.57 -11.30
N ILE A 87 -4.13 11.15 -12.40
CA ILE A 87 -3.28 11.63 -13.50
C ILE A 87 -2.61 12.96 -13.15
N THR A 88 -3.25 13.80 -12.33
CA THR A 88 -2.83 15.19 -12.07
C THR A 88 -2.30 15.43 -10.66
N GLU A 89 -2.55 14.53 -9.73
CA GLU A 89 -2.12 14.68 -8.34
C GLU A 89 -0.69 14.21 -8.12
N LEU A 90 -0.08 14.67 -7.03
CA LEU A 90 1.22 14.21 -6.58
C LEU A 90 1.07 12.79 -6.00
N LYS A 91 1.85 11.84 -6.51
CA LYS A 91 1.91 10.48 -5.98
C LYS A 91 2.85 10.48 -4.77
N LEU A 92 2.29 10.30 -3.58
CA LEU A 92 3.06 10.13 -2.36
C LEU A 92 3.09 8.64 -1.98
N GLU A 93 4.28 8.15 -1.67
CA GLU A 93 4.51 6.78 -1.23
C GLU A 93 4.88 6.78 0.26
N TRP A 94 4.47 5.73 0.96
CA TRP A 94 4.68 5.60 2.40
C TRP A 94 5.47 4.34 2.71
N ARG A 95 6.33 4.42 3.73
CA ARG A 95 7.05 3.29 4.29
C ARG A 95 6.43 2.91 5.61
N VAL A 96 6.42 1.63 5.95
CA VAL A 96 5.84 1.13 7.20
C VAL A 96 6.81 0.19 7.90
N GLY A 97 7.03 0.43 9.20
CA GLY A 97 7.75 -0.47 10.09
C GLY A 97 6.89 -0.90 11.26
N ILE A 98 6.82 -2.22 11.55
CA ILE A 98 6.00 -2.77 12.63
C ILE A 98 6.83 -3.65 13.56
N HIS A 99 6.70 -3.40 14.86
CA HIS A 99 7.35 -4.18 15.91
C HIS A 99 6.44 -4.35 17.13
N VAL A 100 6.67 -5.40 17.90
CA VAL A 100 6.00 -5.67 19.20
C VAL A 100 7.03 -5.62 20.29
N ASP A 101 6.78 -4.80 21.31
CA ASP A 101 7.66 -4.69 22.47
C ASP A 101 6.91 -4.26 23.75
N ASP A 102 7.58 -4.39 24.88
CA ASP A 102 7.14 -3.85 26.16
C ASP A 102 7.47 -2.36 26.24
N VAL A 103 6.44 -1.52 26.28
CA VAL A 103 6.56 -0.07 26.20
C VAL A 103 6.17 0.60 27.50
N ILE A 104 6.70 1.79 27.73
CA ILE A 104 6.36 2.66 28.86
C ILE A 104 5.27 3.63 28.43
N VAL A 105 4.20 3.72 29.23
CA VAL A 105 3.09 4.65 29.03
C VAL A 105 3.30 5.86 29.93
N GLU A 106 3.30 7.05 29.37
CA GLU A 106 3.39 8.31 30.09
C GLU A 106 2.32 9.28 29.60
N GLY A 107 1.19 9.33 30.30
CA GLY A 107 -0.01 10.04 29.85
C GLY A 107 -0.52 9.45 28.54
N ASP A 108 -0.67 10.28 27.51
CA ASP A 108 -1.07 9.85 26.18
C ASP A 108 0.09 9.37 25.30
N ASN A 109 1.32 9.50 25.79
CA ASN A 109 2.52 9.17 25.02
C ASN A 109 3.02 7.74 25.34
N ILE A 110 3.76 7.18 24.39
CA ILE A 110 4.41 5.88 24.52
C ILE A 110 5.88 6.02 24.20
N MET A 111 6.71 5.43 25.08
CA MET A 111 8.16 5.45 24.95
C MET A 111 8.73 4.05 25.12
N GLY A 112 9.91 3.83 24.57
CA GLY A 112 10.66 2.58 24.74
C GLY A 112 11.41 2.16 23.48
N SER A 113 12.16 1.06 23.61
CA SER A 113 12.92 0.47 22.49
C SER A 113 12.04 0.11 21.31
N GLY A 114 10.83 -0.40 21.55
CA GLY A 114 9.90 -0.81 20.51
C GLY A 114 9.49 0.32 19.55
N VAL A 115 9.34 1.55 20.07
CA VAL A 115 9.06 2.72 19.23
C VAL A 115 10.26 3.01 18.30
N ASN A 116 11.48 2.91 18.84
CA ASN A 116 12.69 3.13 18.06
C ASN A 116 12.90 2.04 17.01
N VAL A 117 12.65 0.76 17.35
CA VAL A 117 12.75 -0.36 16.42
C VAL A 117 11.77 -0.18 15.26
N SER A 118 10.51 0.15 15.54
CA SER A 118 9.49 0.38 14.50
C SER A 118 9.89 1.52 13.55
N ALA A 119 10.42 2.63 14.06
CA ALA A 119 10.91 3.74 13.26
C ALA A 119 12.14 3.37 12.41
N ARG A 120 13.01 2.48 12.91
CA ARG A 120 14.15 1.99 12.11
C ARG A 120 13.72 1.01 11.03
N LEU A 121 12.78 0.12 11.32
CA LEU A 121 12.19 -0.76 10.29
C LEU A 121 11.52 0.07 9.19
N GLU A 122 10.79 1.12 9.57
CA GLU A 122 10.19 2.05 8.62
C GLU A 122 11.25 2.67 7.71
N SER A 123 12.34 3.20 8.27
CA SER A 123 13.40 3.87 7.50
C SER A 123 14.19 2.94 6.57
N GLU A 124 14.25 1.65 6.85
CA GLU A 124 14.85 0.60 6.00
C GLU A 124 13.86 -0.01 4.99
N CYS A 125 12.59 0.36 5.08
CA CYS A 125 11.53 -0.16 4.23
C CYS A 125 11.55 0.46 2.83
N GLU A 126 11.23 -0.32 1.81
CA GLU A 126 11.04 0.19 0.45
C GLU A 126 9.80 1.09 0.35
N PRO A 127 9.79 2.07 -0.58
CA PRO A 127 8.60 2.88 -0.84
C PRO A 127 7.35 2.03 -1.12
N GLY A 128 6.24 2.37 -0.47
CA GLY A 128 4.99 1.60 -0.56
C GLY A 128 4.98 0.29 0.21
N GLY A 129 6.11 -0.13 0.80
CA GLY A 129 6.29 -1.42 1.46
C GLY A 129 5.88 -1.44 2.94
N ILE A 130 5.97 -2.64 3.52
CA ILE A 130 5.79 -2.91 4.95
C ILE A 130 6.90 -3.85 5.39
N LEU A 131 7.72 -3.43 6.37
CA LEU A 131 8.68 -4.28 7.06
C LEU A 131 8.19 -4.62 8.47
N ILE A 132 8.34 -5.88 8.84
CA ILE A 132 7.95 -6.39 10.16
C ILE A 132 9.10 -7.16 10.80
N SER A 133 9.17 -7.13 12.13
CA SER A 133 10.11 -7.95 12.89
C SER A 133 9.65 -9.41 13.00
N THR A 134 10.57 -10.31 13.38
CA THR A 134 10.29 -11.74 13.61
C THR A 134 9.13 -11.94 14.60
N ILE A 135 9.08 -11.15 15.68
CA ILE A 135 8.01 -11.25 16.69
C ILE A 135 6.64 -10.98 16.06
N VAL A 136 6.53 -9.95 15.21
CA VAL A 136 5.28 -9.65 14.49
C VAL A 136 4.93 -10.78 13.54
N LYS A 137 5.88 -11.23 12.72
CA LYS A 137 5.71 -12.35 11.78
C LYS A 137 5.16 -13.60 12.48
N ASP A 138 5.71 -13.97 13.64
CA ASP A 138 5.28 -15.16 14.38
C ASP A 138 3.85 -15.03 14.94
N GLN A 139 3.44 -13.81 15.28
CA GLN A 139 2.08 -13.51 15.76
C GLN A 139 1.03 -13.50 14.64
N VAL A 140 1.39 -13.06 13.44
CA VAL A 140 0.45 -12.92 12.32
C VAL A 140 0.39 -14.15 11.41
N ASN A 141 1.45 -14.98 11.41
CA ASN A 141 1.56 -16.16 10.56
C ASN A 141 0.33 -17.06 10.71
N LYS A 142 -0.27 -17.49 9.60
CA LYS A 142 -1.49 -18.31 9.51
C LYS A 142 -2.77 -17.65 10.05
N ARG A 143 -2.74 -16.39 10.45
CA ARG A 143 -3.92 -15.66 10.95
C ARG A 143 -4.41 -14.58 9.98
N LEU A 144 -3.59 -14.28 9.00
CA LEU A 144 -3.83 -13.26 7.99
C LEU A 144 -3.39 -13.81 6.63
N ASP A 145 -4.12 -13.47 5.59
CA ASP A 145 -3.72 -13.72 4.20
C ASP A 145 -2.68 -12.66 3.79
N ALA A 146 -1.48 -12.83 4.34
CA ALA A 146 -0.31 -12.01 4.06
C ALA A 146 0.83 -12.90 3.59
N LYS A 147 1.36 -12.61 2.42
CA LYS A 147 2.54 -13.29 1.90
C LYS A 147 3.79 -12.65 2.53
N ILE A 148 4.35 -13.33 3.52
CA ILE A 148 5.46 -12.85 4.33
C ILE A 148 6.74 -13.48 3.81
N GLU A 149 7.69 -12.66 3.36
CA GLU A 149 8.99 -13.11 2.84
C GLU A 149 10.11 -12.61 3.73
N ASN A 150 11.12 -13.46 3.94
CA ASN A 150 12.33 -13.07 4.66
C ASN A 150 13.11 -12.05 3.83
N ASP A 151 13.38 -10.89 4.42
CA ASP A 151 14.13 -9.79 3.79
C ASP A 151 15.56 -9.64 4.35
N GLY A 152 16.02 -10.67 5.04
CA GLY A 152 17.37 -10.78 5.60
C GLY A 152 17.52 -10.18 6.99
N THR A 153 18.77 -9.95 7.38
CA THR A 153 19.13 -9.41 8.69
C THR A 153 19.56 -7.96 8.56
N ARG A 154 19.07 -7.11 9.46
CA ARG A 154 19.42 -5.68 9.52
C ARG A 154 20.15 -5.34 10.82
N ASN A 155 21.18 -4.53 10.70
CA ASN A 155 21.82 -3.88 11.83
C ASN A 155 21.20 -2.48 11.96
N LEU A 156 20.19 -2.35 12.83
CA LEU A 156 19.46 -1.12 12.99
C LEU A 156 20.30 -0.09 13.76
N LYS A 157 20.36 1.14 13.27
CA LYS A 157 21.19 2.21 13.84
C LYS A 157 20.85 2.43 15.32
N ASN A 158 21.89 2.42 16.17
CA ASN A 158 21.82 2.57 17.64
C ASN A 158 21.06 1.44 18.37
N ILE A 159 20.92 0.28 17.74
CA ILE A 159 20.35 -0.93 18.36
C ILE A 159 21.43 -2.00 18.26
N SER A 160 21.81 -2.58 19.42
CA SER A 160 22.96 -3.50 19.50
C SER A 160 22.67 -4.88 18.92
N GLU A 161 21.41 -5.21 18.74
CA GLU A 161 20.95 -6.51 18.25
C GLU A 161 20.72 -6.48 16.73
N ASN A 162 21.06 -7.59 16.07
CA ASN A 162 20.68 -7.81 14.68
C ASN A 162 19.25 -8.29 14.61
N PHE A 163 18.47 -7.65 13.74
CA PHE A 163 17.07 -7.99 13.51
C PHE A 163 16.89 -8.75 12.20
N GLU A 164 16.34 -9.93 12.27
CA GLU A 164 15.80 -10.60 11.11
C GLU A 164 14.45 -9.94 10.77
N VAL A 165 14.33 -9.47 9.54
CA VAL A 165 13.18 -8.69 9.08
C VAL A 165 12.45 -9.39 7.95
N TYR A 166 11.18 -9.10 7.83
CA TYR A 166 10.28 -9.72 6.85
C TYR A 166 9.49 -8.63 6.13
N LYS A 167 9.31 -8.78 4.82
CA LYS A 167 8.47 -7.91 4.00
C LYS A 167 7.15 -8.56 3.65
N ILE A 168 6.15 -7.74 3.39
CA ILE A 168 4.85 -8.16 2.89
C ILE A 168 4.86 -8.02 1.38
N SER A 169 4.71 -9.14 0.64
CA SER A 169 4.88 -9.17 -0.82
C SER A 169 3.57 -9.28 -1.61
N ASN A 170 2.41 -9.41 -0.95
CA ASN A 170 1.10 -9.38 -1.60
C ASN A 170 0.38 -8.04 -1.47
N LEU A 171 1.12 -6.94 -1.48
CA LEU A 171 0.59 -5.60 -1.69
C LEU A 171 0.39 -5.35 -3.18
N LEU A 172 -0.60 -4.53 -3.56
CA LEU A 172 -0.90 -4.22 -4.96
C LEU A 172 0.29 -3.65 -5.74
N ILE A 173 1.14 -2.88 -5.08
CA ILE A 173 2.39 -2.34 -5.66
C ILE A 173 3.33 -3.43 -6.19
N HIS A 174 3.32 -4.62 -5.59
CA HIS A 174 4.17 -5.72 -6.04
C HIS A 174 3.55 -6.53 -7.18
N GLU A 175 2.23 -6.50 -7.36
CA GLU A 175 1.55 -7.17 -8.48
C GLU A 175 1.95 -6.55 -9.82
N ASP A 176 2.07 -5.22 -9.89
CA ASP A 176 2.49 -4.53 -11.11
C ASP A 176 3.97 -4.74 -11.46
N ASP A 177 4.83 -4.96 -10.46
CA ASP A 177 6.25 -5.25 -10.69
C ASP A 177 6.46 -6.65 -11.28
N PHE A 178 5.67 -7.64 -10.88
CA PHE A 178 5.69 -8.98 -11.50
C PHE A 178 5.30 -8.93 -12.97
N LEU A 179 4.28 -8.16 -13.34
CA LEU A 179 3.87 -7.99 -14.73
C LEU A 179 4.97 -7.32 -15.58
N LYS A 180 5.67 -6.32 -15.02
CA LYS A 180 6.80 -5.64 -15.69
C LYS A 180 8.03 -6.52 -15.85
N GLU A 181 8.29 -7.43 -14.89
CA GLU A 181 9.40 -8.39 -14.99
C GLU A 181 9.10 -9.49 -16.00
N GLU A 182 7.86 -9.98 -16.09
CA GLU A 182 7.45 -10.93 -17.12
C GLU A 182 7.61 -10.32 -18.53
N GLU A 183 7.21 -9.06 -18.74
CA GLU A 183 7.41 -8.35 -20.00
C GLU A 183 8.90 -8.17 -20.36
N LYS A 184 9.76 -7.87 -19.37
CA LYS A 184 11.21 -7.77 -19.58
C LYS A 184 11.86 -9.11 -19.90
N THR A 185 11.39 -10.18 -19.28
CA THR A 185 11.90 -11.54 -19.49
C THR A 185 11.52 -12.07 -20.86
N ILE A 186 10.32 -11.74 -21.33
CA ILE A 186 9.86 -12.08 -22.68
C ILE A 186 10.70 -11.34 -23.74
N ASN A 187 11.02 -10.05 -23.50
CA ASN A 187 11.81 -9.24 -24.44
C ASN A 187 13.31 -9.58 -24.44
N ASN A 188 13.87 -10.15 -23.39
CA ASN A 188 15.28 -10.53 -23.32
C ASN A 188 15.59 -11.92 -23.86
N ASN A 189 14.60 -12.79 -24.04
CA ASN A 189 14.77 -14.14 -24.59
C ASN A 189 14.63 -14.24 -26.12
N VAL A 190 14.47 -13.11 -26.82
CA VAL A 190 14.41 -13.09 -28.29
C VAL A 190 15.78 -12.66 -28.85
N LYS A 191 16.77 -13.52 -28.72
CA LYS A 191 18.05 -13.46 -29.49
C LYS A 191 18.46 -14.84 -29.96
N GLU A 192 17.65 -15.45 -30.80
CA GLU A 192 18.10 -16.41 -31.82
C GLU A 192 17.13 -16.38 -32.98
N PRO A 193 17.61 -16.49 -34.26
CA PRO A 193 16.74 -16.41 -35.40
C PRO A 193 16.01 -17.75 -35.59
N ILE A 194 14.79 -17.82 -35.12
CA ILE A 194 13.94 -18.98 -35.39
C ILE A 194 13.19 -18.73 -36.70
N ALA A 195 13.32 -19.72 -37.60
CA ALA A 195 12.63 -19.84 -38.85
C ALA A 195 11.13 -19.53 -38.72
N GLN A 196 10.59 -18.87 -39.75
CA GLN A 196 9.20 -18.45 -39.92
C GLN A 196 8.21 -19.52 -39.47
N THR A 197 7.72 -19.41 -38.23
CA THR A 197 6.54 -20.12 -37.77
C THR A 197 5.40 -19.10 -37.69
N LYS A 198 4.29 -19.42 -38.36
CA LYS A 198 3.10 -18.58 -38.51
C LYS A 198 2.67 -17.94 -37.20
N ILE A 199 2.63 -16.61 -37.17
CA ILE A 199 2.05 -15.80 -36.11
C ILE A 199 0.58 -16.24 -35.95
N ASN A 200 0.29 -16.92 -34.87
CA ASN A 200 -1.09 -17.13 -34.43
C ASN A 200 -1.66 -15.74 -34.08
N LYS A 201 -2.72 -15.37 -34.80
CA LYS A 201 -3.51 -14.16 -34.51
C LYS A 201 -3.78 -14.08 -33.02
N ALA A 202 -3.40 -12.94 -32.42
CA ALA A 202 -3.75 -12.61 -31.04
C ALA A 202 -5.21 -12.97 -30.77
N LYS A 203 -5.46 -13.72 -29.70
CA LYS A 203 -6.81 -14.14 -29.32
C LYS A 203 -7.49 -12.88 -28.82
N LYS A 204 -8.42 -12.32 -29.60
CA LYS A 204 -9.20 -11.15 -29.19
C LYS A 204 -9.93 -11.43 -27.88
N ILE A 205 -9.88 -10.49 -26.98
CA ILE A 205 -10.60 -10.57 -25.68
C ILE A 205 -12.07 -10.29 -25.98
N LYS A 206 -12.94 -11.22 -25.61
CA LYS A 206 -14.40 -11.00 -25.70
C LYS A 206 -14.87 -10.24 -24.49
N LEU A 207 -15.40 -9.03 -24.72
CA LEU A 207 -15.96 -8.19 -23.68
C LEU A 207 -17.48 -8.13 -23.87
N ALA A 208 -18.23 -8.42 -22.81
CA ALA A 208 -19.67 -8.25 -22.78
C ALA A 208 -20.03 -7.10 -21.82
N ILE A 209 -20.67 -6.06 -22.33
CA ILE A 209 -21.19 -4.96 -21.53
C ILE A 209 -22.68 -5.23 -21.29
N LEU A 210 -23.07 -5.42 -20.03
CA LEU A 210 -24.46 -5.60 -19.67
C LEU A 210 -25.16 -4.23 -19.52
N PRO A 211 -26.43 -4.10 -19.93
CA PRO A 211 -27.18 -2.87 -19.72
C PRO A 211 -27.32 -2.54 -18.24
N PHE A 212 -27.23 -1.25 -17.91
CA PHE A 212 -27.43 -0.77 -16.56
C PHE A 212 -28.93 -0.74 -16.22
N GLU A 213 -29.29 -1.13 -15.00
CA GLU A 213 -30.63 -0.96 -14.47
C GLU A 213 -30.73 0.38 -13.75
N ASN A 214 -31.74 1.19 -14.11
CA ASN A 214 -32.01 2.42 -13.38
C ASN A 214 -32.76 2.11 -12.07
N LEU A 215 -32.05 2.25 -10.93
CA LEU A 215 -32.64 2.06 -9.60
C LEU A 215 -33.30 3.34 -9.05
N SER A 216 -33.22 4.46 -9.77
CA SER A 216 -33.84 5.72 -9.41
C SER A 216 -35.29 5.76 -9.92
N LYS A 217 -36.18 6.43 -9.19
CA LYS A 217 -37.57 6.65 -9.58
C LYS A 217 -37.76 7.91 -10.43
N ASP A 218 -36.70 8.53 -10.90
CA ASP A 218 -36.66 9.78 -11.63
C ASP A 218 -36.62 9.49 -13.14
N GLU A 219 -37.63 9.96 -13.89
CA GLU A 219 -37.74 9.76 -15.34
C GLU A 219 -36.58 10.39 -16.12
N ASP A 220 -35.96 11.45 -15.61
CA ASP A 220 -34.80 12.10 -16.23
C ASP A 220 -33.49 11.25 -16.15
N SER A 221 -33.44 10.30 -15.22
CA SER A 221 -32.27 9.41 -15.07
C SER A 221 -32.24 8.27 -16.10
N GLU A 222 -33.36 7.92 -16.72
CA GLU A 222 -33.44 6.87 -17.75
C GLU A 222 -32.64 7.26 -19.01
N PHE A 223 -32.72 8.53 -19.42
CA PHE A 223 -31.97 9.09 -20.52
C PHE A 223 -30.45 9.08 -20.27
N LEU A 224 -30.04 9.35 -19.02
CA LEU A 224 -28.64 9.34 -18.60
C LEU A 224 -28.03 7.92 -18.63
N VAL A 225 -28.77 6.93 -18.15
CA VAL A 225 -28.35 5.52 -18.12
C VAL A 225 -28.18 4.99 -19.56
N GLU A 226 -29.15 5.28 -20.45
CA GLU A 226 -29.06 4.84 -21.84
C GLU A 226 -27.95 5.57 -22.62
N GLY A 227 -27.71 6.85 -22.33
CA GLY A 227 -26.62 7.64 -22.91
C GLY A 227 -25.24 7.09 -22.54
N VAL A 228 -24.99 6.89 -21.25
CA VAL A 228 -23.72 6.33 -20.74
C VAL A 228 -23.47 4.91 -21.27
N PHE A 229 -24.50 4.07 -21.32
CA PHE A 229 -24.37 2.72 -21.86
C PHE A 229 -23.98 2.73 -23.35
N ARG A 230 -24.59 3.60 -24.14
CA ARG A 230 -24.30 3.76 -25.56
C ARG A 230 -22.89 4.28 -25.82
N ASP A 231 -22.44 5.26 -25.03
CA ASP A 231 -21.10 5.83 -25.12
C ASP A 231 -20.04 4.80 -24.78
N LEU A 232 -20.24 3.99 -23.74
CA LEU A 232 -19.34 2.88 -23.38
C LEU A 232 -19.21 1.86 -24.51
N ILE A 233 -20.31 1.41 -25.10
CA ILE A 233 -20.28 0.48 -26.25
C ILE A 233 -19.51 1.10 -27.41
N GLN A 234 -19.70 2.39 -27.69
CA GLN A 234 -19.02 3.07 -28.79
C GLN A 234 -17.52 3.19 -28.53
N GLU A 235 -17.08 3.51 -27.32
CA GLU A 235 -15.66 3.62 -27.00
C GLU A 235 -14.98 2.24 -27.02
N PHE A 236 -15.57 1.21 -26.43
CA PHE A 236 -14.99 -0.14 -26.49
C PHE A 236 -14.96 -0.73 -27.90
N SER A 237 -15.95 -0.40 -28.75
CA SER A 237 -15.96 -0.82 -30.16
C SER A 237 -14.86 -0.18 -31.02
N ARG A 238 -14.27 0.92 -30.56
CA ARG A 238 -13.14 1.59 -31.20
C ARG A 238 -11.79 0.96 -30.84
N MET A 239 -11.71 0.21 -29.75
CA MET A 239 -10.49 -0.46 -29.30
C MET A 239 -10.30 -1.73 -30.11
N GLN A 240 -9.17 -1.85 -30.82
CA GLN A 240 -8.86 -3.01 -31.68
C GLN A 240 -8.59 -4.31 -30.93
N GLU A 241 -8.48 -4.25 -29.62
CA GLU A 241 -8.13 -5.34 -28.72
C GLU A 241 -9.35 -6.17 -28.29
N PHE A 242 -10.57 -5.64 -28.46
CA PHE A 242 -11.83 -6.29 -28.05
C PHE A 242 -12.67 -6.73 -29.27
N GLU A 243 -13.48 -7.77 -29.05
CA GLU A 243 -14.49 -8.27 -29.98
C GLU A 243 -15.86 -8.36 -29.29
#